data_e5629b11ae3321a3b31021ab03aab534
#
_entry.id   e5629b11ae3321a3b31021ab03aab534
#
_cell.length_a   1.000
_cell.length_b   1.000
_cell.length_c   1.000
_cell.angle_alpha   90.00
_cell.angle_beta   90.00
_cell.angle_gamma   90.00
#
_symmetry.space_group_name_H-M   'P 1'
#
loop_
_entity.id
_entity.type
_entity.pdbx_description
1 polymer ?
#
loop_
_entity_poly.entity_id
_entity_poly.type
_entity_poly.pdbx_seq_one_letter_code
_entity_poly.pdbx_strand_id
1 'polypeptide(L)'
;VEDREVGYNGKVHEPGTHVVMGRKFKPEGFDVKTKGKKQLRDLVEYLSSHESCRRFISWKLCRHFICDDPTDEMVQMVVDAWETSDGMLPDIHRAVLRAAWRFGDRHRKFQMPETWFLQVVRMSGTPWPGDPKAFEYDFKSKPGPIQRRPERILAELGHRPFRAKQPNGFPDTEAEWLSPEYLVRRLSLINNAYRFDLWTNDMDVKRHVDTVLRQNFDNPEALLAFHEGLGDDASASDRLVALFCS
;
A
#
# COMPACT_ATOMS: atom_id res chain seq x y z
N VAL A 1 14.50 -12.48 -16.40
CA VAL A 1 13.08 -12.75 -16.12
C VAL A 1 12.50 -13.16 -17.46
N GLU A 2 12.26 -14.46 -17.67
CA GLU A 2 11.59 -14.97 -18.86
C GLU A 2 10.17 -14.38 -18.88
N ASP A 3 9.80 -13.74 -19.97
CA ASP A 3 8.44 -13.31 -20.27
C ASP A 3 7.56 -14.58 -20.35
N ARG A 4 6.94 -14.92 -19.23
CA ARG A 4 5.91 -15.95 -19.19
C ARG A 4 4.63 -15.34 -19.75
N GLU A 5 4.42 -15.51 -21.04
CA GLU A 5 3.11 -15.23 -21.63
C GLU A 5 2.03 -16.06 -20.93
N VAL A 6 0.95 -15.41 -20.52
CA VAL A 6 -0.24 -16.09 -20.02
C VAL A 6 -0.84 -16.88 -21.17
N GLY A 7 -0.60 -18.18 -21.18
CA GLY A 7 -1.07 -19.08 -22.24
C GLY A 7 -2.52 -19.52 -22.01
N TYR A 8 -3.33 -19.48 -23.05
CA TYR A 8 -4.65 -20.10 -23.07
C TYR A 8 -4.52 -21.62 -23.29
N ASN A 9 -5.12 -22.42 -22.40
CA ASN A 9 -5.17 -23.87 -22.56
C ASN A 9 -6.58 -24.34 -22.97
N GLY A 10 -6.78 -24.55 -24.27
CA GLY A 10 -8.07 -24.99 -24.81
C GLY A 10 -8.52 -26.38 -24.35
N LYS A 11 -7.63 -27.19 -23.78
CA LYS A 11 -7.99 -28.56 -23.30
C LYS A 11 -8.82 -28.55 -22.04
N VAL A 12 -8.71 -27.48 -21.24
CA VAL A 12 -9.46 -27.29 -19.98
C VAL A 12 -10.65 -26.35 -20.16
N HIS A 13 -10.88 -25.88 -21.38
CA HIS A 13 -12.02 -25.05 -21.71
C HIS A 13 -13.27 -25.87 -21.83
N GLU A 14 -14.32 -25.53 -21.10
CA GLU A 14 -15.63 -26.15 -21.23
C GLU A 14 -16.29 -25.73 -22.56
N PRO A 15 -16.59 -26.68 -23.45
CA PRO A 15 -17.21 -26.35 -24.73
C PRO A 15 -18.67 -25.96 -24.57
N GLY A 16 -19.14 -25.04 -25.40
CA GLY A 16 -20.55 -24.67 -25.44
C GLY A 16 -20.79 -23.17 -25.35
N THR A 17 -22.05 -22.80 -25.35
CA THR A 17 -22.49 -21.42 -25.18
C THR A 17 -22.71 -21.15 -23.71
N HIS A 18 -22.04 -20.15 -23.18
CA HIS A 18 -22.21 -19.70 -21.78
C HIS A 18 -23.06 -18.44 -21.74
N VAL A 19 -23.86 -18.30 -20.68
CA VAL A 19 -24.68 -17.12 -20.46
C VAL A 19 -24.19 -16.45 -19.19
N VAL A 20 -23.72 -15.20 -19.30
CA VAL A 20 -23.28 -14.39 -18.18
C VAL A 20 -24.03 -13.06 -18.17
N MET A 21 -24.73 -12.74 -17.09
CA MET A 21 -25.53 -11.52 -16.97
C MET A 21 -26.50 -11.31 -18.16
N GLY A 22 -27.14 -12.38 -18.63
CA GLY A 22 -28.09 -12.37 -19.75
C GLY A 22 -27.47 -12.33 -21.15
N ARG A 23 -26.16 -12.09 -21.30
CA ARG A 23 -25.43 -12.11 -22.57
C ARG A 23 -24.91 -13.51 -22.86
N LYS A 24 -25.08 -13.94 -24.12
CA LYS A 24 -24.62 -15.24 -24.63
C LYS A 24 -23.21 -15.10 -25.23
N PHE A 25 -22.31 -15.93 -24.79
CA PHE A 25 -20.95 -16.07 -25.31
C PHE A 25 -20.84 -17.42 -26.05
N LYS A 26 -20.64 -17.36 -27.34
CA LYS A 26 -20.54 -18.56 -28.19
C LYS A 26 -19.07 -18.89 -28.43
N PRO A 27 -18.71 -20.17 -28.42
CA PRO A 27 -17.38 -20.59 -28.86
C PRO A 27 -17.23 -20.38 -30.35
N GLU A 28 -16.20 -19.70 -30.80
CA GLU A 28 -15.86 -19.53 -32.20
C GLU A 28 -14.50 -20.19 -32.50
N GLY A 29 -14.36 -20.78 -33.66
CA GLY A 29 -13.13 -21.42 -34.15
C GLY A 29 -13.24 -22.93 -34.31
N PHE A 30 -12.50 -23.46 -35.28
CA PHE A 30 -12.46 -24.88 -35.60
C PHE A 30 -11.36 -25.63 -34.85
N ASP A 31 -10.32 -24.92 -34.39
CA ASP A 31 -9.17 -25.52 -33.70
C ASP A 31 -9.42 -25.61 -32.19
N VAL A 32 -9.22 -26.80 -31.63
CA VAL A 32 -9.34 -27.09 -30.20
C VAL A 32 -8.41 -26.20 -29.36
N LYS A 33 -7.27 -25.78 -29.91
CA LYS A 33 -6.30 -24.93 -29.19
C LYS A 33 -6.74 -23.47 -29.08
N THR A 34 -7.53 -22.98 -30.03
CA THR A 34 -7.99 -21.59 -30.10
C THR A 34 -9.47 -21.42 -29.77
N LYS A 35 -10.21 -22.56 -29.82
CA LYS A 35 -11.63 -22.60 -29.53
C LYS A 35 -11.88 -22.12 -28.07
N GLY A 36 -12.64 -21.07 -27.94
CA GLY A 36 -12.91 -20.45 -26.64
C GLY A 36 -11.98 -19.30 -26.30
N LYS A 37 -10.83 -19.11 -26.95
CA LYS A 37 -9.96 -17.93 -26.70
C LYS A 37 -10.70 -16.62 -26.99
N LYS A 38 -11.45 -16.58 -28.11
CA LYS A 38 -12.30 -15.42 -28.44
C LYS A 38 -13.45 -15.28 -27.45
N GLN A 39 -14.12 -16.37 -27.08
CA GLN A 39 -15.19 -16.37 -26.09
C GLN A 39 -14.72 -15.77 -24.74
N LEU A 40 -13.52 -16.17 -24.27
CA LEU A 40 -12.92 -15.62 -23.07
C LEU A 40 -12.62 -14.12 -23.23
N ARG A 41 -12.07 -13.71 -24.37
CA ARG A 41 -11.81 -12.29 -24.67
C ARG A 41 -13.09 -11.48 -24.66
N ASP A 42 -14.12 -11.92 -25.38
CA ASP A 42 -15.43 -11.27 -25.45
C ASP A 42 -16.08 -11.14 -24.06
N LEU A 43 -15.91 -12.16 -23.21
CA LEU A 43 -16.35 -12.11 -21.82
C LEU A 43 -15.58 -11.07 -21.00
N VAL A 44 -14.25 -11.04 -21.10
CA VAL A 44 -13.41 -10.07 -20.38
C VAL A 44 -13.74 -8.64 -20.83
N GLU A 45 -13.88 -8.39 -22.13
CA GLU A 45 -14.27 -7.10 -22.69
C GLU A 45 -15.66 -6.66 -22.19
N TYR A 46 -16.61 -7.58 -22.17
CA TYR A 46 -17.95 -7.31 -21.64
C TYR A 46 -17.92 -6.96 -20.16
N LEU A 47 -17.21 -7.74 -19.34
CA LEU A 47 -17.14 -7.49 -17.89
C LEU A 47 -16.37 -6.20 -17.56
N SER A 48 -15.28 -5.94 -18.26
CA SER A 48 -14.48 -4.72 -18.04
C SER A 48 -15.21 -3.44 -18.44
N SER A 49 -16.08 -3.50 -19.44
CA SER A 49 -16.91 -2.38 -19.87
C SER A 49 -18.22 -2.23 -19.09
N HIS A 50 -18.54 -3.18 -18.21
CA HIS A 50 -19.79 -3.17 -17.45
C HIS A 50 -19.78 -2.07 -16.39
N GLU A 51 -20.90 -1.35 -16.25
CA GLU A 51 -21.07 -0.26 -15.28
C GLU A 51 -20.69 -0.66 -13.85
N SER A 52 -21.15 -1.82 -13.39
CA SER A 52 -20.85 -2.32 -12.06
C SER A 52 -19.34 -2.55 -11.84
N CYS A 53 -18.61 -2.98 -12.88
CA CYS A 53 -17.17 -3.16 -12.83
C CYS A 53 -16.48 -1.80 -12.68
N ARG A 54 -16.84 -0.84 -13.54
CA ARG A 54 -16.29 0.53 -13.48
C ARG A 54 -16.50 1.16 -12.10
N ARG A 55 -17.74 1.13 -11.60
CA ARG A 55 -18.05 1.68 -10.28
C ARG A 55 -17.32 0.97 -9.15
N PHE A 56 -17.28 -0.35 -9.17
CA PHE A 56 -16.60 -1.14 -8.13
C PHE A 56 -15.11 -0.89 -8.10
N ILE A 57 -14.44 -0.90 -9.25
CA ILE A 57 -13.00 -0.64 -9.33
C ILE A 57 -12.68 0.81 -8.96
N SER A 58 -13.48 1.78 -9.41
CA SER A 58 -13.35 3.19 -9.02
C SER A 58 -13.48 3.37 -7.52
N TRP A 59 -14.47 2.72 -6.90
CA TRP A 59 -14.62 2.71 -5.45
C TRP A 59 -13.42 2.11 -4.74
N LYS A 60 -12.91 0.97 -5.24
CA LYS A 60 -11.72 0.33 -4.70
C LYS A 60 -10.48 1.21 -4.77
N LEU A 61 -10.28 1.92 -5.87
CA LEU A 61 -9.18 2.87 -6.04
C LEU A 61 -9.30 4.05 -5.07
N CYS A 62 -10.48 4.63 -4.94
CA CYS A 62 -10.72 5.69 -3.96
C CYS A 62 -10.50 5.20 -2.53
N ARG A 63 -10.98 3.99 -2.20
CA ARG A 63 -10.77 3.38 -0.90
C ARG A 63 -9.29 3.15 -0.60
N HIS A 64 -8.53 2.71 -1.58
CA HIS A 64 -7.10 2.44 -1.39
C HIS A 64 -6.28 3.72 -1.22
N PHE A 65 -6.56 4.75 -2.03
CA PHE A 65 -5.70 5.93 -2.11
C PHE A 65 -6.19 7.15 -1.32
N ILE A 66 -7.47 7.24 -0.97
CA ILE A 66 -8.04 8.45 -0.36
C ILE A 66 -8.48 8.19 1.08
N CYS A 67 -9.45 7.30 1.29
CA CYS A 67 -10.03 7.02 2.60
C CYS A 67 -10.75 5.67 2.62
N ASP A 68 -11.04 5.16 3.82
CA ASP A 68 -11.66 3.85 3.99
C ASP A 68 -13.11 3.80 3.50
N ASP A 69 -13.83 4.92 3.57
CA ASP A 69 -15.21 5.04 3.12
C ASP A 69 -15.34 6.22 2.12
N PRO A 70 -15.03 5.99 0.85
CA PRO A 70 -15.08 7.03 -0.17
C PRO A 70 -16.52 7.43 -0.48
N THR A 71 -16.75 8.73 -0.58
CA THR A 71 -18.05 9.30 -0.95
C THR A 71 -18.42 8.99 -2.39
N ASP A 72 -19.71 9.03 -2.70
CA ASP A 72 -20.20 8.88 -4.08
C ASP A 72 -19.59 9.90 -5.02
N GLU A 73 -19.33 11.14 -4.56
CA GLU A 73 -18.69 12.19 -5.37
C GLU A 73 -17.27 11.80 -5.79
N MET A 74 -16.47 11.25 -4.86
CA MET A 74 -15.12 10.77 -5.18
C MET A 74 -15.14 9.65 -6.22
N VAL A 75 -16.03 8.67 -6.01
CA VAL A 75 -16.19 7.53 -6.91
C VAL A 75 -16.65 7.99 -8.30
N GLN A 76 -17.61 8.92 -8.35
CA GLN A 76 -18.14 9.41 -9.61
C GLN A 76 -17.09 10.15 -10.45
N MET A 77 -16.21 10.95 -9.81
CA MET A 77 -15.09 11.59 -10.53
C MET A 77 -14.20 10.58 -11.27
N VAL A 78 -13.99 9.41 -10.68
CA VAL A 78 -13.17 8.35 -11.29
C VAL A 78 -13.95 7.60 -12.35
N VAL A 79 -15.24 7.34 -12.14
CA VAL A 79 -16.14 6.74 -13.13
C VAL A 79 -16.24 7.62 -14.39
N ASP A 80 -16.43 8.93 -14.23
CA ASP A 80 -16.52 9.88 -15.35
C ASP A 80 -15.22 9.87 -16.20
N ALA A 81 -14.07 9.82 -15.54
CA ALA A 81 -12.80 9.70 -16.24
C ALA A 81 -12.64 8.36 -16.97
N TRP A 82 -13.15 7.28 -16.39
CA TRP A 82 -13.17 5.96 -17.02
C TRP A 82 -14.03 5.98 -18.30
N GLU A 83 -15.23 6.54 -18.23
CA GLU A 83 -16.13 6.64 -19.38
C GLU A 83 -15.57 7.54 -20.47
N THR A 84 -15.03 8.70 -20.10
CA THR A 84 -14.47 9.66 -21.07
C THR A 84 -13.23 9.12 -21.78
N SER A 85 -12.42 8.30 -21.10
CA SER A 85 -11.16 7.77 -21.64
C SER A 85 -11.28 6.36 -22.22
N ASP A 86 -12.49 5.79 -22.26
CA ASP A 86 -12.72 4.38 -22.63
C ASP A 86 -11.81 3.41 -21.86
N GLY A 87 -11.66 3.62 -20.55
CA GLY A 87 -10.92 2.73 -19.66
C GLY A 87 -9.41 2.89 -19.68
N MET A 88 -8.87 3.99 -20.18
CA MET A 88 -7.43 4.27 -20.19
C MET A 88 -6.91 4.44 -18.76
N LEU A 89 -6.11 3.49 -18.27
CA LEU A 89 -5.60 3.47 -16.89
C LEU A 89 -4.86 4.76 -16.47
N PRO A 90 -4.01 5.40 -17.29
CA PRO A 90 -3.37 6.65 -16.90
C PRO A 90 -4.37 7.78 -16.58
N ASP A 91 -5.49 7.85 -17.28
CA ASP A 91 -6.52 8.87 -17.04
C ASP A 91 -7.33 8.56 -15.79
N ILE A 92 -7.65 7.29 -15.56
CA ILE A 92 -8.29 6.81 -14.33
C ILE A 92 -7.40 7.12 -13.11
N HIS A 93 -6.11 6.77 -13.16
CA HIS A 93 -5.18 7.04 -12.06
C HIS A 93 -5.04 8.55 -11.79
N ARG A 94 -5.00 9.36 -12.85
CA ARG A 94 -4.96 10.83 -12.72
C ARG A 94 -6.22 11.37 -12.05
N ALA A 95 -7.37 10.79 -12.35
CA ALA A 95 -8.64 11.17 -11.70
C ALA A 95 -8.64 10.82 -10.21
N VAL A 96 -8.12 9.64 -9.83
CA VAL A 96 -7.94 9.25 -8.42
C VAL A 96 -7.04 10.24 -7.68
N LEU A 97 -5.90 10.63 -8.27
CA LEU A 97 -5.00 11.62 -7.67
C LEU A 97 -5.65 13.00 -7.52
N ARG A 98 -6.45 13.41 -8.50
CA ARG A 98 -7.24 14.68 -8.41
C ARG A 98 -8.30 14.60 -7.30
N ALA A 99 -8.98 13.47 -7.18
CA ALA A 99 -9.92 13.25 -6.08
C ALA A 99 -9.22 13.26 -4.73
N ALA A 100 -8.06 12.60 -4.60
CA ALA A 100 -7.24 12.63 -3.40
C ALA A 100 -6.80 14.06 -3.02
N TRP A 101 -6.38 14.85 -3.99
CA TRP A 101 -6.04 16.27 -3.78
C TRP A 101 -7.23 17.09 -3.31
N ARG A 102 -8.40 16.89 -3.94
CA ARG A 102 -9.61 17.67 -3.62
C ARG A 102 -10.21 17.35 -2.25
N PHE A 103 -10.13 16.09 -1.83
CA PHE A 103 -10.82 15.60 -0.64
C PHE A 103 -9.88 15.16 0.48
N GLY A 104 -8.58 15.07 0.24
CA GLY A 104 -7.59 14.49 1.16
C GLY A 104 -7.49 15.21 2.51
N ASP A 105 -7.73 16.52 2.56
CA ASP A 105 -7.70 17.28 3.81
C ASP A 105 -8.81 16.88 4.79
N ARG A 106 -9.91 16.36 4.28
CA ARG A 106 -11.08 15.95 5.08
C ARG A 106 -11.13 14.45 5.34
N HIS A 107 -10.46 13.67 4.50
CA HIS A 107 -10.52 12.21 4.50
C HIS A 107 -9.09 11.66 4.50
N ARG A 108 -8.65 11.19 5.66
CA ARG A 108 -7.32 10.64 5.81
C ARG A 108 -7.35 9.13 5.73
N LYS A 109 -6.49 8.56 4.91
CA LYS A 109 -6.28 7.12 4.86
C LYS A 109 -5.42 6.68 6.04
N PHE A 110 -5.88 5.67 6.77
CA PHE A 110 -5.06 5.03 7.80
C PHE A 110 -3.81 4.39 7.17
N GLN A 111 -2.66 4.64 7.78
CA GLN A 111 -1.42 4.08 7.29
C GLN A 111 -1.28 2.62 7.68
N MET A 112 -1.32 1.77 6.65
CA MET A 112 -1.05 0.35 6.81
C MET A 112 0.37 0.10 7.32
N PRO A 113 0.64 -1.06 7.92
CA PRO A 113 1.95 -1.36 8.49
C PRO A 113 3.12 -1.13 7.53
N GLU A 114 2.95 -1.45 6.24
CA GLU A 114 3.98 -1.24 5.21
C GLU A 114 4.25 0.24 4.97
N THR A 115 3.20 1.02 4.71
CA THR A 115 3.30 2.46 4.45
C THR A 115 3.86 3.19 5.67
N TRP A 116 3.35 2.85 6.85
CA TRP A 116 3.83 3.40 8.12
C TRP A 116 5.31 3.05 8.36
N PHE A 117 5.73 1.82 8.13
CA PHE A 117 7.13 1.42 8.29
C PHE A 117 8.05 2.19 7.33
N LEU A 118 7.68 2.33 6.06
CA LEU A 118 8.44 3.11 5.10
C LEU A 118 8.53 4.59 5.49
N GLN A 119 7.46 5.15 6.04
CA GLN A 119 7.46 6.51 6.57
C GLN A 119 8.40 6.64 7.77
N VAL A 120 8.36 5.70 8.72
CA VAL A 120 9.28 5.67 9.86
C VAL A 120 10.73 5.64 9.38
N VAL A 121 11.08 4.76 8.45
CA VAL A 121 12.43 4.68 7.88
C VAL A 121 12.84 6.00 7.23
N ARG A 122 11.94 6.61 6.45
CA ARG A 122 12.20 7.89 5.77
C ARG A 122 12.38 9.03 6.77
N MET A 123 11.50 9.14 7.76
CA MET A 123 11.53 10.21 8.77
C MET A 123 12.72 10.07 9.72
N SER A 124 13.18 8.85 9.96
CA SER A 124 14.35 8.58 10.80
C SER A 124 15.68 8.96 10.15
N GLY A 125 15.70 9.24 8.86
CA GLY A 125 16.95 9.45 8.13
C GLY A 125 17.81 8.21 8.02
N THR A 126 17.28 7.03 8.37
CA THR A 126 18.00 5.76 8.25
C THR A 126 18.33 5.50 6.78
N PRO A 127 19.62 5.32 6.43
CA PRO A 127 19.96 5.02 5.04
C PRO A 127 19.34 3.67 4.66
N TRP A 128 18.53 3.69 3.62
CA TRP A 128 18.02 2.45 3.03
C TRP A 128 19.20 1.75 2.37
N PRO A 129 19.46 0.46 2.64
CA PRO A 129 20.54 -0.24 2.01
C PRO A 129 20.33 -0.24 0.49
N GLY A 130 21.21 0.49 -0.23
CA GLY A 130 21.17 0.57 -1.70
C GLY A 130 21.65 -0.71 -2.38
N ASP A 131 22.30 -1.61 -1.64
CA ASP A 131 22.78 -2.89 -2.16
C ASP A 131 21.78 -4.01 -1.82
N PRO A 132 21.18 -4.69 -2.82
CA PRO A 132 20.35 -5.86 -2.61
C PRO A 132 21.04 -6.96 -1.78
N LYS A 133 22.39 -7.07 -1.86
CA LYS A 133 23.18 -8.01 -1.08
C LYS A 133 23.16 -7.72 0.41
N ALA A 134 22.90 -6.48 0.82
CA ALA A 134 22.69 -6.16 2.23
C ALA A 134 21.50 -6.89 2.86
N PHE A 135 20.60 -7.43 2.04
CA PHE A 135 19.47 -8.26 2.44
C PHE A 135 19.74 -9.78 2.27
N GLU A 136 20.88 -10.16 1.69
CA GLU A 136 21.25 -11.58 1.60
C GLU A 136 21.59 -12.09 2.99
N TYR A 137 20.90 -13.14 3.38
CA TYR A 137 21.11 -13.80 4.66
C TYR A 137 22.34 -14.70 4.60
N ASP A 138 23.40 -14.32 5.28
CA ASP A 138 24.48 -15.25 5.60
C ASP A 138 24.13 -16.03 6.86
N PHE A 139 23.80 -17.31 6.70
CA PHE A 139 23.49 -18.22 7.81
C PHE A 139 24.64 -18.40 8.81
N LYS A 140 25.84 -17.97 8.47
CA LYS A 140 27.06 -18.16 9.29
C LYS A 140 27.41 -16.93 10.11
N SER A 141 26.92 -15.75 9.76
CA SER A 141 27.15 -14.53 10.52
C SER A 141 25.98 -14.30 11.49
N LYS A 142 26.30 -13.90 12.73
CA LYS A 142 25.28 -13.40 13.64
C LYS A 142 24.66 -12.17 12.97
N PRO A 143 23.32 -12.09 12.85
CA PRO A 143 22.69 -10.94 12.23
C PRO A 143 23.05 -9.68 13.04
N GLY A 144 23.74 -8.75 12.39
CA GLY A 144 23.90 -7.41 12.93
C GLY A 144 22.55 -6.69 13.03
N PRO A 145 22.47 -5.60 13.80
CA PRO A 145 21.22 -4.90 14.08
C PRO A 145 20.46 -4.44 12.82
N ILE A 146 21.16 -4.04 11.77
CA ILE A 146 20.59 -3.56 10.50
C ILE A 146 20.09 -4.71 9.60
N GLN A 147 20.43 -5.94 9.92
CA GLN A 147 20.11 -7.14 9.13
C GLN A 147 18.73 -7.74 9.45
N ARG A 148 17.89 -7.08 10.22
CA ARG A 148 16.48 -7.43 10.28
C ARG A 148 15.86 -7.05 8.95
N ARG A 149 15.66 -8.06 8.12
CA ARG A 149 15.01 -7.90 6.82
C ARG A 149 13.72 -7.12 6.99
N PRO A 150 13.45 -6.11 6.17
CA PRO A 150 12.18 -5.38 6.20
C PRO A 150 10.96 -6.31 6.23
N GLU A 151 11.03 -7.43 5.51
CA GLU A 151 10.02 -8.50 5.52
C GLU A 151 9.73 -9.04 6.94
N ARG A 152 10.76 -9.19 7.77
CA ARG A 152 10.58 -9.68 9.15
C ARG A 152 9.94 -8.62 10.03
N ILE A 153 10.35 -7.37 9.89
CA ILE A 153 9.74 -6.25 10.61
C ILE A 153 8.26 -6.14 10.24
N LEU A 154 7.94 -6.19 8.96
CA LEU A 154 6.57 -6.18 8.47
C LEU A 154 5.77 -7.38 8.98
N ALA A 155 6.40 -8.56 9.07
CA ALA A 155 5.76 -9.74 9.65
C ALA A 155 5.44 -9.55 11.15
N GLU A 156 6.34 -8.92 11.92
CA GLU A 156 6.12 -8.56 13.32
C GLU A 156 4.99 -7.53 13.47
N LEU A 157 4.82 -6.63 12.50
CA LEU A 157 3.70 -5.69 12.40
C LEU A 157 2.39 -6.34 11.88
N GLY A 158 2.41 -7.65 11.60
CA GLY A 158 1.23 -8.37 11.11
C GLY A 158 1.04 -8.34 9.58
N HIS A 159 1.91 -7.65 8.85
CA HIS A 159 1.80 -7.47 7.40
C HIS A 159 2.98 -8.12 6.66
N ARG A 160 3.02 -9.45 6.65
CA ARG A 160 4.08 -10.17 5.94
C ARG A 160 3.84 -10.11 4.44
N PRO A 161 4.69 -9.46 3.63
CA PRO A 161 4.50 -9.32 2.19
C PRO A 161 4.28 -10.68 1.51
N PHE A 162 3.35 -10.73 0.57
CA PHE A 162 2.99 -11.93 -0.22
C PHE A 162 2.52 -13.15 0.61
N ARG A 163 2.17 -12.97 1.90
CA ARG A 163 1.74 -14.03 2.81
C ARG A 163 0.40 -13.75 3.47
N ALA A 164 -0.48 -13.07 2.76
CA ALA A 164 -1.87 -12.95 3.21
C ALA A 164 -2.51 -14.34 3.36
N LYS A 165 -3.22 -14.55 4.46
CA LYS A 165 -3.87 -15.84 4.74
C LYS A 165 -5.08 -16.10 3.85
N GLN A 166 -5.70 -15.02 3.39
CA GLN A 166 -6.91 -15.06 2.56
C GLN A 166 -6.58 -14.66 1.12
N PRO A 167 -7.30 -15.19 0.13
CA PRO A 167 -7.06 -14.90 -1.28
C PRO A 167 -7.36 -13.45 -1.68
N ASN A 168 -8.13 -12.72 -0.88
CA ASN A 168 -8.43 -11.31 -1.07
C ASN A 168 -7.33 -10.34 -0.59
N GLY A 169 -6.21 -10.88 -0.09
CA GLY A 169 -5.09 -10.07 0.40
C GLY A 169 -5.21 -9.67 1.86
N PHE A 170 -4.39 -8.68 2.25
CA PHE A 170 -4.46 -8.06 3.57
C PHE A 170 -5.64 -7.09 3.64
N PRO A 171 -6.20 -6.88 4.85
CA PRO A 171 -7.21 -5.87 5.07
C PRO A 171 -6.76 -4.48 4.63
N ASP A 172 -7.70 -3.68 4.11
CA ASP A 172 -7.44 -2.34 3.56
C ASP A 172 -8.14 -1.23 4.36
N THR A 173 -8.53 -1.51 5.60
CA THR A 173 -9.25 -0.56 6.45
C THR A 173 -8.64 -0.38 7.82
N GLU A 174 -8.81 0.82 8.36
CA GLU A 174 -8.40 1.19 9.71
C GLU A 174 -8.93 0.22 10.77
N ALA A 175 -10.21 -0.13 10.69
CA ALA A 175 -10.89 -0.96 11.69
C ALA A 175 -10.19 -2.31 11.94
N GLU A 176 -9.52 -2.84 10.94
CA GLU A 176 -8.83 -4.13 11.02
C GLU A 176 -7.39 -4.00 11.53
N TRP A 177 -6.78 -2.80 11.42
CA TRP A 177 -5.40 -2.53 11.82
C TRP A 177 -5.27 -1.70 13.10
N LEU A 178 -6.34 -1.01 13.52
CA LEU A 178 -6.35 -0.16 14.72
C LEU A 178 -6.73 -0.98 15.97
N SER A 179 -6.07 -2.12 16.19
CA SER A 179 -6.22 -2.85 17.44
C SER A 179 -5.12 -2.45 18.43
N PRO A 180 -5.36 -2.53 19.75
CA PRO A 180 -4.34 -2.23 20.76
C PRO A 180 -3.05 -3.05 20.55
N GLU A 181 -3.15 -4.29 20.10
CA GLU A 181 -2.00 -5.14 19.81
C GLU A 181 -1.13 -4.57 18.71
N TYR A 182 -1.71 -4.12 17.60
CA TYR A 182 -0.95 -3.54 16.50
C TYR A 182 -0.33 -2.19 16.86
N LEU A 183 -1.01 -1.39 17.67
CA LEU A 183 -0.43 -0.13 18.19
C LEU A 183 0.76 -0.40 19.09
N VAL A 184 0.65 -1.34 20.03
CA VAL A 184 1.78 -1.74 20.90
C VAL A 184 2.95 -2.28 20.07
N ARG A 185 2.69 -3.04 19.01
CA ARG A 185 3.75 -3.52 18.09
C ARG A 185 4.47 -2.36 17.38
N ARG A 186 3.73 -1.32 16.93
CA ARG A 186 4.33 -0.13 16.32
C ARG A 186 5.21 0.63 17.33
N LEU A 187 4.70 0.88 18.52
CA LEU A 187 5.47 1.54 19.59
C LEU A 187 6.70 0.71 19.99
N SER A 188 6.55 -0.61 20.12
CA SER A 188 7.67 -1.50 20.42
C SER A 188 8.73 -1.50 19.34
N LEU A 189 8.34 -1.36 18.06
CA LEU A 189 9.29 -1.25 16.96
C LEU A 189 10.10 0.03 17.09
N ILE A 190 9.47 1.18 17.36
CA ILE A 190 10.16 2.47 17.50
C ILE A 190 11.13 2.41 18.68
N ASN A 191 10.68 1.95 19.85
CA ASN A 191 11.52 1.82 21.03
C ASN A 191 12.72 0.87 20.82
N ASN A 192 12.50 -0.23 20.10
CA ASN A 192 13.55 -1.21 19.82
C ASN A 192 14.46 -0.76 18.66
N ALA A 193 13.96 0.05 17.73
CA ALA A 193 14.76 0.59 16.64
C ALA A 193 15.98 1.35 17.16
N TYR A 194 15.79 2.15 18.21
CA TYR A 194 16.89 2.87 18.88
C TYR A 194 17.90 1.91 19.56
N ARG A 195 17.42 0.84 20.19
CA ARG A 195 18.27 -0.18 20.85
C ARG A 195 19.05 -1.05 19.85
N PHE A 196 18.64 -1.09 18.60
CA PHE A 196 19.24 -1.95 17.57
C PHE A 196 20.08 -1.19 16.56
N ASP A 197 20.53 0.03 16.89
CA ASP A 197 21.32 0.89 15.99
C ASP A 197 20.71 1.06 14.59
N LEU A 198 19.39 0.95 14.48
CA LEU A 198 18.68 1.37 13.27
C LEU A 198 18.82 2.89 13.05
N TRP A 199 19.11 3.60 14.13
CA TRP A 199 19.40 5.01 14.18
C TRP A 199 20.90 5.17 14.43
N THR A 200 21.57 5.95 13.63
CA THR A 200 23.00 6.24 13.84
C THR A 200 23.18 6.94 15.19
N ASN A 201 24.06 6.42 16.05
CA ASN A 201 24.34 6.97 17.36
C ASN A 201 24.85 8.42 17.33
N ASP A 202 25.30 8.92 16.16
CA ASP A 202 25.83 10.27 15.95
C ASP A 202 24.78 11.30 15.49
N MET A 203 23.50 10.90 15.39
CA MET A 203 22.46 11.81 14.93
C MET A 203 22.01 12.74 16.06
N ASP A 204 22.08 14.06 15.82
CA ASP A 204 21.41 15.05 16.64
C ASP A 204 19.89 14.92 16.47
N VAL A 205 19.26 14.10 17.31
CA VAL A 205 17.84 13.77 17.23
C VAL A 205 16.97 15.01 17.37
N LYS A 206 17.36 15.98 18.23
CA LYS A 206 16.58 17.22 18.41
C LYS A 206 16.52 18.02 17.11
N ARG A 207 17.67 18.22 16.47
CA ARG A 207 17.78 18.92 15.19
C ARG A 207 17.10 18.15 14.07
N HIS A 208 17.20 16.81 14.10
CA HIS A 208 16.54 15.97 13.10
C HIS A 208 15.01 16.06 13.20
N VAL A 209 14.44 15.98 14.41
CA VAL A 209 13.00 16.12 14.65
C VAL A 209 12.51 17.49 14.19
N ASP A 210 13.21 18.58 14.55
CA ASP A 210 12.88 19.94 14.08
C ASP A 210 12.84 20.02 12.55
N THR A 211 13.86 19.47 11.89
CA THR A 211 13.94 19.45 10.43
C THR A 211 12.78 18.66 9.79
N VAL A 212 12.47 17.47 10.32
CA VAL A 212 11.39 16.62 9.80
C VAL A 212 10.04 17.31 9.97
N LEU A 213 9.76 17.90 11.12
CA LEU A 213 8.51 18.59 11.37
C LEU A 213 8.32 19.78 10.42
N ARG A 214 9.35 20.62 10.25
CA ARG A 214 9.28 21.75 9.32
C ARG A 214 9.14 21.38 7.86
N GLN A 215 9.67 20.23 7.45
CA GLN A 215 9.61 19.78 6.05
C GLN A 215 8.33 19.06 5.68
N ASN A 216 7.63 18.46 6.63
CA ASN A 216 6.50 17.55 6.34
C ASN A 216 5.14 18.06 6.87
N PHE A 217 5.10 19.17 7.61
CA PHE A 217 3.87 19.72 8.16
C PHE A 217 3.74 21.20 7.78
N ASP A 218 2.57 21.58 7.28
CA ASP A 218 2.27 22.97 6.89
C ASP A 218 2.22 23.90 8.11
N ASN A 219 1.94 23.38 9.30
CA ASN A 219 1.79 24.13 10.54
C ASN A 219 2.50 23.40 11.70
N PRO A 220 3.86 23.37 11.71
CA PRO A 220 4.64 22.56 12.64
C PRO A 220 4.73 23.13 14.06
N GLU A 221 4.28 24.39 14.31
CA GLU A 221 4.55 25.13 15.54
C GLU A 221 4.05 24.41 16.80
N ALA A 222 2.85 23.84 16.75
CA ALA A 222 2.29 23.11 17.89
C ALA A 222 3.08 21.82 18.20
N LEU A 223 3.54 21.13 17.17
CA LEU A 223 4.36 19.93 17.31
C LEU A 223 5.76 20.26 17.77
N LEU A 224 6.34 21.34 17.27
CA LEU A 224 7.64 21.85 17.72
C LEU A 224 7.59 22.25 19.20
N ALA A 225 6.57 22.99 19.60
CA ALA A 225 6.38 23.39 21.02
C ALA A 225 6.20 22.15 21.91
N PHE A 226 5.50 21.13 21.46
CA PHE A 226 5.38 19.85 22.17
C PHE A 226 6.74 19.17 22.33
N HIS A 227 7.55 19.10 21.28
CA HIS A 227 8.88 18.50 21.33
C HIS A 227 9.87 19.32 22.17
N GLU A 228 9.78 20.64 22.17
CA GLU A 228 10.54 21.49 23.07
C GLU A 228 10.13 21.29 24.53
N GLY A 229 8.84 21.10 24.79
CA GLY A 229 8.29 20.82 26.12
C GLY A 229 8.74 19.48 26.73
N LEU A 230 9.31 18.56 25.94
CA LEU A 230 9.93 17.33 26.46
C LEU A 230 11.19 17.63 27.33
N GLY A 231 11.75 18.81 27.20
CA GLY A 231 12.95 19.24 27.96
C GLY A 231 14.25 18.65 27.38
N ASP A 232 15.38 19.17 27.87
CA ASP A 232 16.70 18.75 27.39
C ASP A 232 17.08 17.34 27.89
N ASP A 233 16.47 16.89 28.99
CA ASP A 233 16.71 15.57 29.58
C ASP A 233 15.98 14.43 28.85
N ALA A 234 15.08 14.74 27.90
CA ALA A 234 14.38 13.73 27.12
C ALA A 234 15.36 12.92 26.28
N SER A 235 15.25 11.61 26.38
CA SER A 235 16.09 10.71 25.60
C SER A 235 15.80 10.83 24.10
N ALA A 236 16.76 10.45 23.26
CA ALA A 236 16.56 10.36 21.83
C ALA A 236 15.37 9.44 21.45
N SER A 237 15.18 8.35 22.21
CA SER A 237 14.03 7.45 22.05
C SER A 237 12.70 8.16 22.32
N ASP A 238 12.61 8.97 23.40
CA ASP A 238 11.37 9.69 23.73
C ASP A 238 11.01 10.70 22.65
N ARG A 239 11.99 11.41 22.11
CA ARG A 239 11.80 12.36 21.01
C ARG A 239 11.32 11.70 19.73
N LEU A 240 11.88 10.55 19.38
CA LEU A 240 11.46 9.81 18.19
C LEU A 240 10.08 9.17 18.37
N VAL A 241 9.79 8.61 19.55
CA VAL A 241 8.44 8.11 19.87
C VAL A 241 7.42 9.24 19.73
N ALA A 242 7.72 10.41 20.30
CA ALA A 242 6.85 11.56 20.19
C ALA A 242 6.65 12.00 18.72
N LEU A 243 7.71 12.02 17.91
CA LEU A 243 7.63 12.32 16.46
C LEU A 243 6.72 11.34 15.70
N PHE A 244 6.80 10.04 16.00
CA PHE A 244 6.02 9.03 15.30
C PHE A 244 4.59 8.85 15.82
N CYS A 245 4.28 9.46 16.97
CA CYS A 245 2.95 9.52 17.55
C CYS A 245 2.23 10.86 17.27
N SER A 246 2.95 11.85 16.70
CA SER A 246 2.38 13.12 16.26
C SER A 246 1.69 12.99 14.92
#